data_21d9571ebd2c671a790ff4dccbef0fbf
#
_entry.id   21d9571ebd2c671a790ff4dccbef0fbf
#
_cell.length_a   1.000
_cell.length_b   1.000
_cell.length_c   1.000
_cell.angle_alpha   90.00
_cell.angle_beta   90.00
_cell.angle_gamma   90.00
#
_symmetry.space_group_name_H-M   'P 1'
#
loop_
_entity.id
_entity.type
_entity.pdbx_description
1 polymer ?
#
loop_
_entity_poly.entity_id
_entity_poly.type
_entity_poly.pdbx_seq_one_letter_code
_entity_poly.pdbx_strand_id
1 'polypeptide(L)'
;MKTPEKSPTPPSSDSFTDGEQNDIPELRFLQGPQTRGFEFARILRIGNEFLRGFRKLHFVGPCVTVFGSARFTEENPYYQRARETAGLIAKAGFTVMTGGGPGIMEAANRGAKEAGGRSIAATIELPHEQSSNPYLDLE
;
A
#
# COMPACT_ATOMS: atom_id res chain seq x y z
N MET A 1 -52.27 16.56 11.27
CA MET A 1 -51.91 16.60 9.85
C MET A 1 -50.40 16.84 9.78
N LYS A 2 -49.58 15.75 9.66
CA LYS A 2 -48.11 15.84 9.58
C LYS A 2 -47.74 15.88 8.10
N THR A 3 -47.03 16.91 7.70
CA THR A 3 -46.42 17.05 6.37
C THR A 3 -45.34 16.00 6.16
N PRO A 4 -45.24 15.32 5.02
CA PRO A 4 -44.20 14.33 4.76
C PRO A 4 -42.84 15.03 4.52
N GLU A 5 -41.85 14.58 5.22
CA GLU A 5 -40.46 14.99 5.12
C GLU A 5 -39.88 14.51 3.77
N LYS A 6 -39.40 15.48 3.01
CA LYS A 6 -38.82 15.27 1.67
C LYS A 6 -37.46 14.59 1.83
N SER A 7 -37.32 13.34 1.37
CA SER A 7 -36.07 12.63 1.30
C SER A 7 -35.02 13.41 0.49
N PRO A 8 -33.73 13.42 0.91
CA PRO A 8 -32.68 14.11 0.17
C PRO A 8 -32.48 13.44 -1.20
N THR A 9 -32.51 14.26 -2.24
CA THR A 9 -32.17 13.86 -3.61
C THR A 9 -30.68 13.48 -3.66
N PRO A 10 -30.30 12.35 -4.26
CA PRO A 10 -28.90 12.03 -4.46
C PRO A 10 -28.24 13.09 -5.37
N PRO A 11 -26.95 13.42 -5.16
CA PRO A 11 -26.25 14.38 -6.00
C PRO A 11 -26.26 13.91 -7.46
N SER A 12 -26.51 14.84 -8.37
CA SER A 12 -26.51 14.62 -9.81
C SER A 12 -25.13 14.16 -10.29
N SER A 13 -25.09 13.14 -11.13
CA SER A 13 -23.92 12.47 -11.70
C SER A 13 -23.10 13.31 -12.71
N ASP A 14 -23.31 14.63 -12.78
CA ASP A 14 -22.86 15.46 -13.89
C ASP A 14 -21.61 16.32 -13.63
N SER A 15 -20.73 15.91 -12.71
CA SER A 15 -19.50 16.69 -12.44
C SER A 15 -18.18 15.90 -12.53
N PHE A 16 -18.17 14.72 -13.13
CA PHE A 16 -16.91 14.08 -13.51
C PHE A 16 -16.64 14.39 -14.97
N THR A 17 -15.63 15.21 -15.23
CA THR A 17 -15.17 15.50 -16.59
C THR A 17 -14.66 14.23 -17.24
N ASP A 18 -15.30 13.81 -18.32
CA ASP A 18 -15.01 12.62 -19.14
C ASP A 18 -13.56 12.56 -19.68
N GLY A 19 -12.77 13.61 -19.51
CA GLY A 19 -11.41 13.70 -20.05
C GLY A 19 -10.32 13.04 -19.20
N GLU A 20 -10.46 13.00 -17.87
CA GLU A 20 -9.42 12.46 -16.99
C GLU A 20 -9.51 10.95 -16.70
N GLN A 21 -10.69 10.35 -16.91
CA GLN A 21 -10.88 8.91 -16.67
C GLN A 21 -10.29 8.01 -17.75
N ASN A 22 -10.01 8.53 -18.96
CA ASN A 22 -9.55 7.70 -20.08
C ASN A 22 -8.03 7.41 -20.07
N ASP A 23 -7.25 8.05 -19.23
CA ASP A 23 -5.78 7.89 -19.21
C ASP A 23 -5.26 6.88 -18.18
N ILE A 24 -6.16 6.22 -17.42
CA ILE A 24 -5.76 5.15 -16.50
C ILE A 24 -5.59 3.85 -17.31
N PRO A 25 -4.37 3.28 -17.38
CA PRO A 25 -4.09 2.09 -18.17
C PRO A 25 -4.98 0.88 -17.85
N GLU A 26 -5.42 0.79 -16.59
CA GLU A 26 -6.30 -0.25 -16.08
C GLU A 26 -7.72 -0.14 -16.63
N LEU A 27 -8.29 1.08 -16.72
CA LEU A 27 -9.61 1.30 -17.32
C LEU A 27 -9.61 0.99 -18.80
N ARG A 28 -8.52 1.33 -19.50
CA ARG A 28 -8.34 1.01 -20.92
C ARG A 28 -8.34 -0.50 -21.19
N PHE A 29 -7.79 -1.27 -20.24
CA PHE A 29 -7.81 -2.74 -20.31
C PHE A 29 -9.23 -3.31 -20.16
N LEU A 30 -10.08 -2.71 -19.33
CA LEU A 30 -11.46 -3.14 -19.10
C LEU A 30 -12.41 -2.79 -20.25
N GLN A 31 -12.02 -1.93 -21.17
CA GLN A 31 -12.82 -1.52 -22.32
C GLN A 31 -12.90 -2.55 -23.45
N GLY A 32 -12.23 -3.71 -23.32
CA GLY A 32 -12.29 -4.80 -24.29
C GLY A 32 -10.97 -5.08 -25.01
N PRO A 33 -10.98 -5.86 -26.11
CA PRO A 33 -9.76 -6.29 -26.80
C PRO A 33 -8.94 -5.09 -27.29
N GLN A 34 -7.68 -5.02 -26.83
CA GLN A 34 -6.73 -3.98 -27.21
C GLN A 34 -5.84 -4.43 -28.38
N THR A 35 -5.11 -3.50 -28.98
CA THR A 35 -4.14 -3.83 -30.02
C THR A 35 -3.01 -4.69 -29.46
N ARG A 36 -2.53 -5.67 -30.22
CA ARG A 36 -1.43 -6.55 -29.80
C ARG A 36 -0.16 -5.80 -29.36
N GLY A 37 0.11 -4.64 -29.95
CA GLY A 37 1.22 -3.78 -29.54
C GLY A 37 1.08 -3.24 -28.13
N PHE A 38 -0.14 -2.85 -27.75
CA PHE A 38 -0.45 -2.38 -26.39
C PHE A 38 -0.31 -3.52 -25.37
N GLU A 39 -0.83 -4.70 -25.70
CA GLU A 39 -0.72 -5.89 -24.83
C GLU A 39 0.74 -6.28 -24.62
N PHE A 40 1.55 -6.27 -25.67
CA PHE A 40 2.97 -6.59 -25.60
C PHE A 40 3.75 -5.59 -24.74
N ALA A 41 3.50 -4.29 -24.89
CA ALA A 41 4.13 -3.25 -24.08
C ALA A 41 3.76 -3.41 -22.58
N ARG A 42 2.50 -3.80 -22.29
CA ARG A 42 2.03 -4.10 -20.94
C ARG A 42 2.73 -5.31 -20.34
N ILE A 43 2.87 -6.40 -21.10
CA ILE A 43 3.60 -7.60 -20.67
C ILE A 43 5.05 -7.26 -20.32
N LEU A 44 5.73 -6.48 -21.15
CA LEU A 44 7.10 -6.06 -20.88
C LEU A 44 7.22 -5.19 -19.62
N ARG A 45 6.26 -4.28 -19.38
CA ARG A 45 6.23 -3.46 -18.18
C ARG A 45 6.05 -4.32 -16.92
N ILE A 46 5.03 -5.18 -16.92
CA ILE A 46 4.76 -6.11 -15.81
C ILE A 46 5.98 -7.02 -15.57
N GLY A 47 6.55 -7.60 -16.61
CA GLY A 47 7.74 -8.44 -16.51
C GLY A 47 8.94 -7.71 -15.91
N ASN A 48 9.14 -6.44 -16.28
CA ASN A 48 10.20 -5.61 -15.70
C ASN A 48 9.95 -5.26 -14.23
N GLU A 49 8.71 -5.00 -13.84
CA GLU A 49 8.33 -4.78 -12.43
C GLU A 49 8.60 -6.03 -11.59
N PHE A 50 8.21 -7.21 -12.06
CA PHE A 50 8.54 -8.48 -11.41
C PHE A 50 10.06 -8.69 -11.28
N LEU A 51 10.79 -8.47 -12.35
CA LEU A 51 12.26 -8.64 -12.34
C LEU A 51 12.92 -7.70 -11.33
N ARG A 52 12.47 -6.44 -11.25
CA ARG A 52 12.95 -5.48 -10.26
C ARG A 52 12.61 -5.92 -8.83
N GLY A 53 11.37 -6.39 -8.60
CA GLY A 53 10.94 -6.91 -7.31
C GLY A 53 11.80 -8.09 -6.85
N PHE A 54 11.99 -9.10 -7.71
CA PHE A 54 12.85 -10.25 -7.40
C PHE A 54 14.30 -9.83 -7.09
N ARG A 55 14.87 -8.90 -7.83
CA ARG A 55 16.24 -8.42 -7.57
C ARG A 55 16.35 -7.64 -6.26
N LYS A 56 15.37 -6.77 -5.95
CA LYS A 56 15.34 -6.04 -4.67
C LYS A 56 15.18 -6.99 -3.48
N LEU A 57 14.28 -7.98 -3.60
CA LEU A 57 13.99 -8.91 -2.51
C LEU A 57 15.05 -10.02 -2.33
N HIS A 58 15.85 -10.29 -3.35
CA HIS A 58 16.86 -11.37 -3.31
C HIS A 58 17.81 -11.26 -2.11
N PHE A 59 18.17 -10.05 -1.70
CA PHE A 59 19.12 -9.78 -0.60
C PHE A 59 18.44 -9.44 0.73
N VAL A 60 17.12 -9.60 0.83
CA VAL A 60 16.38 -9.27 2.06
C VAL A 60 16.59 -10.31 3.16
N GLY A 61 16.82 -11.57 2.80
CA GLY A 61 16.93 -12.67 3.74
C GLY A 61 15.57 -13.08 4.32
N PRO A 62 15.56 -13.91 5.37
CA PRO A 62 14.30 -14.32 6.00
C PRO A 62 13.59 -13.13 6.63
N CYS A 63 12.32 -12.98 6.31
CA CYS A 63 11.52 -11.86 6.79
C CYS A 63 10.19 -12.31 7.39
N VAL A 64 9.67 -11.50 8.31
CA VAL A 64 8.32 -11.62 8.87
C VAL A 64 7.50 -10.43 8.41
N THR A 65 6.34 -10.70 7.81
CA THR A 65 5.46 -9.66 7.31
C THR A 65 4.42 -9.29 8.36
N VAL A 66 4.26 -7.98 8.60
CA VAL A 66 3.27 -7.42 9.54
C VAL A 66 2.31 -6.51 8.78
N PHE A 67 1.03 -6.84 8.85
CA PHE A 67 -0.06 -6.02 8.34
C PHE A 67 -1.06 -5.67 9.42
N GLY A 68 -1.73 -4.53 9.28
CA GLY A 68 -2.76 -4.13 10.22
C GLY A 68 -3.40 -2.79 9.85
N SER A 69 -4.26 -2.30 10.72
CA SER A 69 -5.03 -1.08 10.52
C SER A 69 -4.12 0.15 10.39
N ALA A 70 -4.36 0.94 9.35
CA ALA A 70 -3.71 2.24 9.15
C ALA A 70 -4.28 3.37 10.05
N ARG A 71 -5.33 3.10 10.82
CA ARG A 71 -6.07 4.10 11.60
C ARG A 71 -5.60 4.23 13.06
N PHE A 72 -4.74 3.33 13.53
CA PHE A 72 -4.27 3.36 14.91
C PHE A 72 -3.11 4.34 15.06
N THR A 73 -3.28 5.28 16.00
CA THR A 73 -2.26 6.25 16.39
C THR A 73 -1.32 5.69 17.45
N GLU A 74 -0.25 6.41 17.77
CA GLU A 74 0.75 5.98 18.74
C GLU A 74 0.18 5.71 20.15
N GLU A 75 -0.90 6.38 20.55
CA GLU A 75 -1.54 6.18 21.84
C GLU A 75 -2.32 4.88 21.92
N ASN A 76 -2.60 4.24 20.78
CA ASN A 76 -3.37 3.01 20.75
C ASN A 76 -2.55 1.83 21.29
N PRO A 77 -3.09 1.02 22.22
CA PRO A 77 -2.36 -0.15 22.76
C PRO A 77 -1.91 -1.15 21.72
N TYR A 78 -2.64 -1.30 20.62
CA TYR A 78 -2.25 -2.20 19.53
C TYR A 78 -1.07 -1.66 18.72
N TYR A 79 -0.94 -0.34 18.57
CA TYR A 79 0.24 0.29 17.97
C TYR A 79 1.50 -0.05 18.80
N GLN A 80 1.43 0.13 20.11
CA GLN A 80 2.56 -0.16 21.01
C GLN A 80 2.93 -1.64 20.99
N ARG A 81 1.94 -2.54 21.01
CA ARG A 81 2.19 -3.99 20.89
C ARG A 81 2.83 -4.38 19.56
N ALA A 82 2.37 -3.80 18.45
CA ALA A 82 2.98 -4.04 17.12
C ALA A 82 4.44 -3.60 17.08
N ARG A 83 4.74 -2.42 17.65
CA ARG A 83 6.10 -1.89 17.76
C ARG A 83 7.00 -2.80 18.60
N GLU A 84 6.56 -3.23 19.79
CA GLU A 84 7.30 -4.15 20.65
C GLU A 84 7.53 -5.50 19.97
N THR A 85 6.48 -6.09 19.38
CA THR A 85 6.56 -7.37 18.69
C THR A 85 7.54 -7.33 17.52
N ALA A 86 7.49 -6.28 16.71
CA ALA A 86 8.41 -6.12 15.59
C ALA A 86 9.86 -5.93 16.05
N GLY A 87 10.07 -5.24 17.19
CA GLY A 87 11.38 -5.15 17.83
C GLY A 87 11.93 -6.52 18.26
N LEU A 88 11.07 -7.40 18.78
CA LEU A 88 11.45 -8.78 19.13
C LEU A 88 11.78 -9.63 17.88
N ILE A 89 10.97 -9.49 16.81
CA ILE A 89 11.23 -10.14 15.52
C ILE A 89 12.60 -9.73 14.97
N ALA A 90 12.90 -8.42 15.01
CA ALA A 90 14.21 -7.90 14.57
C ALA A 90 15.37 -8.43 15.41
N LYS A 91 15.23 -8.47 16.74
CA LYS A 91 16.22 -9.05 17.65
C LYS A 91 16.43 -10.55 17.44
N ALA A 92 15.42 -11.26 16.95
CA ALA A 92 15.53 -12.67 16.57
C ALA A 92 16.26 -12.87 15.22
N GLY A 93 16.70 -11.79 14.55
CA GLY A 93 17.47 -11.83 13.31
C GLY A 93 16.63 -11.83 12.03
N PHE A 94 15.33 -11.58 12.11
CA PHE A 94 14.45 -11.45 10.95
C PHE A 94 14.32 -10.01 10.47
N THR A 95 14.22 -9.84 9.17
CA THR A 95 13.79 -8.56 8.58
C THR A 95 12.30 -8.39 8.81
N VAL A 96 11.85 -7.19 9.21
CA VAL A 96 10.44 -6.85 9.28
C VAL A 96 10.00 -6.23 7.96
N MET A 97 8.96 -6.80 7.34
CA MET A 97 8.36 -6.32 6.11
C MET A 97 6.93 -5.85 6.37
N THR A 98 6.52 -4.76 5.75
CA THR A 98 5.13 -4.25 5.83
C THR A 98 4.66 -3.76 4.46
N GLY A 99 3.44 -3.19 4.42
CA GLY A 99 2.95 -2.42 3.26
C GLY A 99 3.41 -0.95 3.24
N GLY A 100 4.25 -0.51 4.18
CA GLY A 100 4.79 0.85 4.22
C GLY A 100 3.83 1.93 4.72
N GLY A 101 2.56 1.61 4.95
CA GLY A 101 1.55 2.57 5.38
C GLY A 101 1.65 2.97 6.85
N PRO A 102 0.76 3.87 7.31
CA PRO A 102 0.69 4.33 8.70
C PRO A 102 0.09 3.28 9.65
N GLY A 103 -0.02 3.61 10.91
CA GLY A 103 -0.65 2.82 11.96
C GLY A 103 0.16 1.60 12.35
N ILE A 104 -0.43 0.40 12.30
CA ILE A 104 0.22 -0.85 12.72
C ILE A 104 1.47 -1.16 11.87
N MET A 105 1.44 -0.84 10.59
CA MET A 105 2.58 -1.05 9.68
C MET A 105 3.75 -0.13 10.05
N GLU A 106 3.46 1.14 10.29
CA GLU A 106 4.43 2.11 10.79
C GLU A 106 5.01 1.69 12.14
N ALA A 107 4.15 1.27 13.09
CA ALA A 107 4.58 0.77 14.39
C ALA A 107 5.57 -0.40 14.25
N ALA A 108 5.28 -1.34 13.37
CA ALA A 108 6.15 -2.48 13.11
C ALA A 108 7.50 -2.07 12.49
N ASN A 109 7.48 -1.20 11.48
CA ASN A 109 8.71 -0.68 10.88
C ASN A 109 9.55 0.08 11.92
N ARG A 110 8.93 0.95 12.71
CA ARG A 110 9.57 1.70 13.78
C ARG A 110 10.20 0.78 14.83
N GLY A 111 9.46 -0.22 15.31
CA GLY A 111 9.96 -1.18 16.29
C GLY A 111 11.18 -1.96 15.80
N ALA A 112 11.18 -2.37 14.52
CA ALA A 112 12.32 -3.02 13.89
C ALA A 112 13.55 -2.09 13.85
N LYS A 113 13.38 -0.84 13.43
CA LYS A 113 14.44 0.17 13.36
C LYS A 113 15.04 0.48 14.74
N GLU A 114 14.19 0.70 15.74
CA GLU A 114 14.61 0.99 17.13
C GLU A 114 15.39 -0.17 17.75
N ALA A 115 15.08 -1.40 17.33
CA ALA A 115 15.82 -2.59 17.75
C ALA A 115 17.13 -2.83 16.98
N GLY A 116 17.48 -1.96 16.04
CA GLY A 116 18.67 -2.08 15.18
C GLY A 116 18.52 -3.13 14.07
N GLY A 117 17.30 -3.58 13.80
CA GLY A 117 16.99 -4.54 12.74
C GLY A 117 16.67 -3.89 11.40
N ARG A 118 16.48 -4.73 10.39
CA ARG A 118 16.17 -4.31 9.03
C ARG A 118 14.65 -4.17 8.86
N SER A 119 14.23 -3.03 8.30
CA SER A 119 12.83 -2.65 8.08
C SER A 119 12.60 -2.33 6.62
N ILE A 120 11.67 -3.03 5.97
CA ILE A 120 11.38 -2.85 4.55
C ILE A 120 9.87 -2.76 4.30
N ALA A 121 9.50 -2.23 3.13
CA ALA A 121 8.13 -2.25 2.67
C ALA A 121 8.01 -2.84 1.26
N ALA A 122 6.87 -3.51 1.02
CA ALA A 122 6.37 -3.84 -0.30
C ALA A 122 5.10 -3.00 -0.52
N THR A 123 5.28 -1.85 -1.17
CA THR A 123 4.22 -0.88 -1.43
C THR A 123 3.50 -1.16 -2.73
N ILE A 124 2.26 -0.71 -2.82
CA ILE A 124 1.51 -0.63 -4.08
C ILE A 124 1.34 0.84 -4.43
N GLU A 125 1.41 1.16 -5.71
CA GLU A 125 1.11 2.50 -6.20
C GLU A 125 -0.40 2.73 -6.11
N LEU A 126 -0.81 3.73 -5.34
CA LEU A 126 -2.21 4.12 -5.17
C LEU A 126 -2.47 5.45 -5.87
N PRO A 127 -3.67 5.66 -6.46
CA PRO A 127 -4.02 6.89 -7.18
C PRO A 127 -4.00 8.15 -6.31
N HIS A 128 -4.10 8.00 -5.00
CA HIS A 128 -3.97 9.08 -4.03
C HIS A 128 -2.70 8.85 -3.21
N GLU A 129 -1.84 9.87 -3.14
CA GLU A 129 -0.56 9.84 -2.44
C GLU A 129 -0.70 9.33 -1.00
N GLN A 130 -0.29 8.09 -0.77
CA GLN A 130 0.09 7.62 0.54
C GLN A 130 1.61 7.69 0.60
N SER A 131 2.13 8.67 1.34
CA SER A 131 3.55 8.69 1.66
C SER A 131 3.88 7.48 2.53
N SER A 132 4.93 6.76 2.15
CA SER A 132 5.45 5.68 2.97
C SER A 132 5.94 6.21 4.31
N ASN A 133 5.86 5.39 5.37
CA ASN A 133 6.31 5.78 6.69
C ASN A 133 7.85 5.96 6.72
N PRO A 134 8.39 6.80 7.63
CA PRO A 134 9.81 7.19 7.63
C PRO A 134 10.77 6.11 8.16
N TYR A 135 10.28 4.95 8.58
CA TYR A 135 11.08 3.91 9.24
C TYR A 135 11.52 2.78 8.30
N LEU A 136 11.67 3.06 7.01
CA LEU A 136 12.03 2.08 5.98
C LEU A 136 13.51 2.18 5.59
N ASP A 137 14.14 1.01 5.38
CA ASP A 137 15.48 0.89 4.77
C ASP A 137 15.38 0.65 3.25
N LEU A 138 14.29 0.04 2.80
CA LEU A 138 14.02 -0.30 1.42
C LEU A 138 12.53 -0.28 1.13
N GLU A 139 12.17 0.28 -0.01
CA GLU A 139 10.83 0.32 -0.56
C GLU A 139 10.81 -0.16 -2.03
#